data_d9c2aef5ed54d2ca7c5e612c3052dfe7
#
_entry.id   d9c2aef5ed54d2ca7c5e612c3052dfe7
#
_cell.length_a   1.000
_cell.length_b   1.000
_cell.length_c   1.000
_cell.angle_alpha   90.00
_cell.angle_beta   90.00
_cell.angle_gamma   90.00
#
_symmetry.space_group_name_H-M   'P 1'
#
loop_
_entity.id
_entity.type
_entity.pdbx_description
1 polymer ?
#
loop_
_entity_poly.entity_id
_entity_poly.type
_entity_poly.pdbx_seq_one_letter_code
_entity_poly.pdbx_strand_id
1 'polypeptide(L)'
;MRRHGVTPEFVRGFIEIGYERTTPDLLLSLRTHGVDAAYVRDLNQLFGNRLPLETCVALRMHGVTAEYLRRFQDAGYSRLSTDQAIAMRSHGIDPDMARELTSLGFPKPSLDELRAARDHGVDAAFVRGMREAGFADRSLERMIELRNHGVTPEYIRSLRELGYTGLNIDTALALRNHGVSPEFVKGFQEHGYTTLSIDQLLALRNHGVEPEFVQGLRSAGYGNLSVDELVSLRNYGITADFARKAARSGGHPSIDELIELKNSGREATR
;
A
#
# COMPACT_ATOMS: atom_id res chain seq x y z
N MET A 1 16.59 45.67 -16.02
CA MET A 1 16.73 44.44 -16.80
C MET A 1 18.14 43.83 -16.73
N ARG A 2 19.23 44.54 -17.12
CA ARG A 2 20.60 44.00 -17.03
C ARG A 2 20.98 43.46 -15.63
N ARG A 3 20.55 44.09 -14.54
CA ARG A 3 20.81 43.67 -13.15
C ARG A 3 20.17 42.32 -12.79
N HIS A 4 19.17 41.84 -13.55
CA HIS A 4 18.48 40.60 -13.34
C HIS A 4 18.87 39.52 -14.39
N GLY A 5 19.95 39.76 -15.15
CA GLY A 5 20.49 38.76 -16.11
C GLY A 5 19.70 38.69 -17.43
N VAL A 6 18.79 39.60 -17.71
CA VAL A 6 18.14 39.73 -19.02
C VAL A 6 19.07 40.54 -19.94
N THR A 7 19.87 39.81 -20.74
CA THR A 7 20.82 40.35 -21.69
C THR A 7 20.23 40.46 -23.11
N PRO A 8 20.80 41.25 -24.02
CA PRO A 8 20.37 41.26 -25.42
C PRO A 8 20.44 39.89 -26.09
N GLU A 9 21.43 39.06 -25.76
CA GLU A 9 21.61 37.71 -26.28
C GLU A 9 20.47 36.80 -25.80
N PHE A 10 20.07 36.92 -24.51
CA PHE A 10 18.92 36.21 -23.95
C PHE A 10 17.62 36.51 -24.71
N VAL A 11 17.35 37.79 -25.00
CA VAL A 11 16.19 38.22 -25.78
C VAL A 11 16.26 37.73 -27.21
N ARG A 12 17.43 37.87 -27.86
CA ARG A 12 17.64 37.39 -29.23
C ARG A 12 17.35 35.90 -29.39
N GLY A 13 17.75 35.08 -28.42
CA GLY A 13 17.47 33.66 -28.48
C GLY A 13 15.97 33.33 -28.58
N PHE A 14 15.09 34.10 -27.93
CA PHE A 14 13.64 33.91 -28.08
C PHE A 14 13.12 34.40 -29.42
N ILE A 15 13.67 35.50 -29.97
CA ILE A 15 13.30 36.01 -31.31
C ILE A 15 13.65 34.94 -32.38
N GLU A 16 14.84 34.35 -32.30
CA GLU A 16 15.32 33.29 -33.22
C GLU A 16 14.43 32.04 -33.27
N ILE A 17 13.74 31.74 -32.16
CA ILE A 17 12.76 30.63 -32.10
C ILE A 17 11.31 31.09 -32.29
N GLY A 18 11.13 32.38 -32.78
CA GLY A 18 9.85 32.91 -33.24
C GLY A 18 9.01 33.63 -32.19
N TYR A 19 9.54 33.98 -30.98
CA TYR A 19 8.82 34.76 -29.99
C TYR A 19 9.26 36.26 -30.04
N GLU A 20 8.81 36.91 -31.10
CA GLU A 20 9.22 38.30 -31.40
C GLU A 20 8.61 39.32 -30.42
N ARG A 21 7.45 39.02 -29.82
CA ARG A 21 6.70 39.93 -28.96
C ARG A 21 6.67 39.42 -27.53
N THR A 22 7.74 39.62 -26.77
CA THR A 22 7.83 39.23 -25.38
C THR A 22 7.90 40.45 -24.48
N THR A 23 7.02 40.53 -23.48
CA THR A 23 6.99 41.69 -22.55
C THR A 23 8.21 41.68 -21.63
N PRO A 24 8.65 42.83 -21.10
CA PRO A 24 9.73 42.91 -20.14
C PRO A 24 9.50 42.04 -18.89
N ASP A 25 8.29 41.97 -18.38
CA ASP A 25 7.94 41.22 -17.20
C ASP A 25 8.03 39.69 -17.47
N LEU A 26 7.61 39.26 -18.65
CA LEU A 26 7.72 37.84 -19.04
C LEU A 26 9.18 37.45 -19.25
N LEU A 27 10.03 38.33 -19.87
CA LEU A 27 11.47 38.08 -19.98
C LEU A 27 12.14 37.96 -18.60
N LEU A 28 11.72 38.73 -17.64
CA LEU A 28 12.20 38.65 -16.28
C LEU A 28 11.76 37.34 -15.63
N SER A 29 10.51 36.96 -15.80
CA SER A 29 9.97 35.66 -15.31
C SER A 29 10.72 34.47 -15.90
N LEU A 30 10.90 34.42 -17.20
CA LEU A 30 11.68 33.41 -17.90
C LEU A 30 13.08 33.29 -17.30
N ARG A 31 13.77 34.40 -17.11
CA ARG A 31 15.12 34.41 -16.55
C ARG A 31 15.16 33.94 -15.09
N THR A 32 14.20 34.37 -14.29
CA THR A 32 14.10 34.03 -12.86
C THR A 32 13.88 32.52 -12.67
N HIS A 33 13.09 31.91 -13.54
CA HIS A 33 12.77 30.47 -13.46
C HIS A 33 13.73 29.61 -14.28
N GLY A 34 14.78 30.18 -14.88
CA GLY A 34 15.77 29.42 -15.64
C GLY A 34 15.20 28.83 -16.95
N VAL A 35 14.28 29.56 -17.59
CA VAL A 35 13.74 29.22 -18.90
C VAL A 35 14.54 29.98 -19.95
N ASP A 36 15.30 29.26 -20.77
CA ASP A 36 16.04 29.80 -21.91
C ASP A 36 15.43 29.34 -23.24
N ALA A 37 15.93 29.90 -24.33
CA ALA A 37 15.44 29.61 -25.67
C ALA A 37 15.68 28.13 -26.07
N ALA A 38 16.72 27.51 -25.56
CA ALA A 38 17.01 26.09 -25.84
C ALA A 38 15.96 25.20 -25.19
N TYR A 39 15.63 25.43 -23.94
CA TYR A 39 14.54 24.71 -23.23
C TYR A 39 13.20 24.87 -23.95
N VAL A 40 12.84 26.10 -24.36
CA VAL A 40 11.58 26.33 -25.08
C VAL A 40 11.56 25.64 -26.44
N ARG A 41 12.67 25.63 -27.16
CA ARG A 41 12.81 24.92 -28.44
C ARG A 41 12.60 23.43 -28.27
N ASP A 42 13.24 22.84 -27.26
CA ASP A 42 13.09 21.41 -26.94
C ASP A 42 11.66 21.06 -26.59
N LEU A 43 10.97 21.88 -25.76
CA LEU A 43 9.58 21.68 -25.43
C LEU A 43 8.68 21.77 -26.67
N ASN A 44 8.83 22.79 -27.51
CA ASN A 44 8.06 22.94 -28.74
C ASN A 44 8.20 21.72 -29.66
N GLN A 45 9.38 21.15 -29.75
CA GLN A 45 9.63 19.94 -30.51
C GLN A 45 8.91 18.71 -29.89
N LEU A 46 9.00 18.55 -28.57
CA LEU A 46 8.43 17.40 -27.85
C LEU A 46 6.90 17.44 -27.81
N PHE A 47 6.30 18.63 -27.67
CA PHE A 47 4.85 18.79 -27.73
C PHE A 47 4.31 18.92 -29.15
N GLY A 48 5.17 19.09 -30.15
CA GLY A 48 4.79 19.20 -31.58
C GLY A 48 4.08 20.50 -31.95
N ASN A 49 4.13 21.52 -31.10
CA ASN A 49 3.52 22.81 -31.31
C ASN A 49 4.29 23.91 -30.56
N ARG A 50 4.07 25.15 -30.95
CA ARG A 50 4.61 26.31 -30.26
C ARG A 50 3.81 26.60 -29.00
N LEU A 51 4.45 26.43 -27.83
CA LEU A 51 3.83 26.67 -26.53
C LEU A 51 3.84 28.16 -26.16
N PRO A 52 2.85 28.69 -25.43
CA PRO A 52 2.96 29.96 -24.75
C PRO A 52 4.16 29.96 -23.79
N LEU A 53 4.89 31.06 -23.71
CA LEU A 53 6.08 31.18 -22.84
C LEU A 53 5.71 31.02 -21.36
N GLU A 54 4.51 31.45 -20.96
CA GLU A 54 3.95 31.27 -19.61
C GLU A 54 3.79 29.79 -19.28
N THR A 55 3.36 28.97 -20.24
CA THR A 55 3.29 27.51 -20.10
C THR A 55 4.67 26.90 -19.93
N CYS A 56 5.69 27.40 -20.65
CA CYS A 56 7.07 26.96 -20.47
C CYS A 56 7.61 27.30 -19.08
N VAL A 57 7.24 28.46 -18.54
CA VAL A 57 7.55 28.83 -17.14
C VAL A 57 6.86 27.87 -16.16
N ALA A 58 5.58 27.59 -16.33
CA ALA A 58 4.86 26.63 -15.48
C ALA A 58 5.49 25.24 -15.52
N LEU A 59 5.80 24.70 -16.68
CA LEU A 59 6.49 23.41 -16.84
C LEU A 59 7.83 23.41 -16.08
N ARG A 60 8.60 24.49 -16.20
CA ARG A 60 9.90 24.63 -15.50
C ARG A 60 9.76 24.69 -13.99
N MET A 61 8.78 25.44 -13.49
CA MET A 61 8.49 25.55 -12.05
C MET A 61 8.13 24.21 -11.43
N HIS A 62 7.43 23.35 -12.16
CA HIS A 62 7.13 21.99 -11.74
C HIS A 62 8.26 20.97 -12.03
N GLY A 63 9.43 21.46 -12.52
CA GLY A 63 10.58 20.60 -12.77
C GLY A 63 10.43 19.66 -13.97
N VAL A 64 9.54 19.96 -14.92
CA VAL A 64 9.41 19.23 -16.18
C VAL A 64 10.60 19.61 -17.07
N THR A 65 11.42 18.64 -17.41
CA THR A 65 12.58 18.81 -18.32
C THR A 65 12.33 18.11 -19.64
N ALA A 66 13.06 18.51 -20.68
CA ALA A 66 13.03 17.81 -21.98
C ALA A 66 13.43 16.33 -21.84
N GLU A 67 14.41 16.02 -21.00
CA GLU A 67 14.83 14.64 -20.71
C GLU A 67 13.68 13.84 -20.08
N TYR A 68 13.00 14.41 -19.09
CA TYR A 68 11.84 13.76 -18.46
C TYR A 68 10.75 13.41 -19.47
N LEU A 69 10.44 14.33 -20.38
CA LEU A 69 9.46 14.08 -21.45
C LEU A 69 9.93 13.02 -22.46
N ARG A 70 11.21 13.03 -22.85
CA ARG A 70 11.77 11.99 -23.73
C ARG A 70 11.68 10.61 -23.09
N ARG A 71 11.99 10.48 -21.81
CA ARG A 71 11.85 9.20 -21.09
C ARG A 71 10.40 8.69 -21.06
N PHE A 72 9.41 9.58 -20.98
CA PHE A 72 7.99 9.18 -21.15
C PHE A 72 7.68 8.72 -22.57
N GLN A 73 8.22 9.41 -23.59
CA GLN A 73 8.07 8.96 -24.99
C GLN A 73 8.71 7.59 -25.21
N ASP A 74 9.89 7.34 -24.65
CA ASP A 74 10.59 6.04 -24.69
C ASP A 74 9.81 4.94 -23.95
N ALA A 75 9.08 5.30 -22.90
CA ALA A 75 8.13 4.41 -22.22
C ALA A 75 6.79 4.23 -22.97
N GLY A 76 6.67 4.83 -24.16
CA GLY A 76 5.51 4.70 -25.04
C GLY A 76 4.40 5.73 -24.83
N TYR A 77 4.60 6.77 -24.03
CA TYR A 77 3.64 7.87 -23.82
C TYR A 77 3.98 9.05 -24.72
N SER A 78 3.73 8.90 -26.03
CA SER A 78 4.21 9.80 -27.07
C SER A 78 3.50 11.15 -27.16
N ARG A 79 2.42 11.36 -26.44
CA ARG A 79 1.62 12.60 -26.51
C ARG A 79 1.06 12.98 -25.13
N LEU A 80 1.94 13.43 -24.23
CA LEU A 80 1.49 14.08 -23.00
C LEU A 80 0.98 15.50 -23.33
N SER A 81 -0.13 15.91 -22.68
CA SER A 81 -0.46 17.33 -22.59
C SER A 81 0.48 18.02 -21.59
N THR A 82 0.54 19.34 -21.63
CA THR A 82 1.30 20.14 -20.65
C THR A 82 0.82 19.88 -19.22
N ASP A 83 -0.50 19.79 -19.03
CA ASP A 83 -1.11 19.51 -17.73
C ASP A 83 -0.79 18.09 -17.23
N GLN A 84 -0.81 17.10 -18.12
CA GLN A 84 -0.39 15.74 -17.78
C GLN A 84 1.09 15.69 -17.38
N ALA A 85 1.96 16.37 -18.12
CA ALA A 85 3.39 16.41 -17.79
C ALA A 85 3.64 17.05 -16.42
N ILE A 86 2.94 18.14 -16.10
CA ILE A 86 2.97 18.79 -14.79
C ILE A 86 2.44 17.84 -13.71
N ALA A 87 1.27 17.24 -13.92
CA ALA A 87 0.67 16.31 -12.96
C ALA A 87 1.61 15.14 -12.67
N MET A 88 2.12 14.46 -13.69
CA MET A 88 3.05 13.33 -13.52
C MET A 88 4.29 13.74 -12.71
N ARG A 89 4.84 14.91 -13.01
CA ARG A 89 6.02 15.40 -12.29
C ARG A 89 5.73 15.79 -10.85
N SER A 90 4.58 16.42 -10.61
CA SER A 90 4.14 16.85 -9.26
C SER A 90 3.85 15.66 -8.33
N HIS A 91 3.33 14.53 -8.87
CA HIS A 91 3.17 13.29 -8.14
C HIS A 91 4.45 12.44 -8.05
N GLY A 92 5.58 12.96 -8.57
CA GLY A 92 6.87 12.26 -8.49
C GLY A 92 6.91 10.95 -9.29
N ILE A 93 6.16 10.88 -10.39
CA ILE A 93 6.13 9.68 -11.23
C ILE A 93 7.39 9.66 -12.10
N ASP A 94 8.18 8.61 -11.93
CA ASP A 94 9.31 8.33 -12.79
C ASP A 94 8.84 7.55 -14.03
N PRO A 95 9.23 7.99 -15.25
CA PRO A 95 8.92 7.26 -16.48
C PRO A 95 9.37 5.79 -16.47
N ASP A 96 10.43 5.46 -15.72
CA ASP A 96 10.91 4.10 -15.60
C ASP A 96 9.94 3.18 -14.87
N MET A 97 9.13 3.72 -13.96
CA MET A 97 8.08 2.95 -13.28
C MET A 97 7.15 2.24 -14.28
N ALA A 98 6.74 2.93 -15.35
CA ALA A 98 5.87 2.34 -16.37
C ALA A 98 6.56 1.17 -17.10
N ARG A 99 7.86 1.33 -17.44
CA ARG A 99 8.66 0.27 -18.09
C ARG A 99 8.84 -0.93 -17.16
N GLU A 100 9.14 -0.68 -15.89
CA GLU A 100 9.33 -1.73 -14.88
C GLU A 100 8.04 -2.52 -14.66
N LEU A 101 6.90 -1.85 -14.48
CA LEU A 101 5.60 -2.53 -14.35
C LEU A 101 5.28 -3.38 -15.60
N THR A 102 5.51 -2.84 -16.79
CA THR A 102 5.32 -3.60 -18.03
C THR A 102 6.26 -4.80 -18.11
N SER A 103 7.52 -4.68 -17.70
CA SER A 103 8.46 -5.79 -17.64
C SER A 103 8.06 -6.88 -16.64
N LEU A 104 7.32 -6.50 -15.60
CA LEU A 104 6.70 -7.41 -14.64
C LEU A 104 5.39 -8.02 -15.16
N GLY A 105 4.99 -7.77 -16.42
CA GLY A 105 3.86 -8.39 -17.09
C GLY A 105 2.52 -7.69 -16.86
N PHE A 106 2.52 -6.47 -16.33
CA PHE A 106 1.34 -5.63 -16.34
C PHE A 106 1.08 -5.11 -17.75
N PRO A 107 -0.19 -4.94 -18.16
CA PRO A 107 -0.50 -4.14 -19.35
C PRO A 107 0.13 -2.76 -19.19
N LYS A 108 0.43 -2.09 -20.32
CA LYS A 108 0.93 -0.72 -20.24
C LYS A 108 -0.05 0.15 -19.43
N PRO A 109 0.35 0.66 -18.25
CA PRO A 109 -0.56 1.45 -17.42
C PRO A 109 -0.95 2.76 -18.09
N SER A 110 -2.16 3.22 -17.87
CA SER A 110 -2.56 4.60 -18.17
C SER A 110 -1.82 5.58 -17.23
N LEU A 111 -1.83 6.87 -17.57
CA LEU A 111 -1.26 7.90 -16.69
C LEU A 111 -1.99 7.98 -15.34
N ASP A 112 -3.31 7.77 -15.33
CA ASP A 112 -4.10 7.77 -14.10
C ASP A 112 -3.78 6.56 -13.24
N GLU A 113 -3.58 5.38 -13.81
CA GLU A 113 -3.13 4.20 -13.07
C GLU A 113 -1.73 4.37 -12.50
N LEU A 114 -0.79 4.97 -13.25
CA LEU A 114 0.55 5.29 -12.73
C LEU A 114 0.48 6.26 -11.54
N ARG A 115 -0.37 7.29 -11.65
CA ARG A 115 -0.59 8.24 -10.56
C ARG A 115 -1.18 7.55 -9.35
N ALA A 116 -2.27 6.80 -9.53
CA ALA A 116 -2.90 6.07 -8.43
C ALA A 116 -1.92 5.09 -7.76
N ALA A 117 -1.17 4.31 -8.54
CA ALA A 117 -0.17 3.40 -8.00
C ALA A 117 0.89 4.15 -7.17
N ARG A 118 1.38 5.28 -7.68
CA ARG A 118 2.37 6.11 -6.96
C ARG A 118 1.81 6.70 -5.68
N ASP A 119 0.61 7.26 -5.72
CA ASP A 119 -0.04 7.91 -4.57
C ASP A 119 -0.32 6.91 -3.44
N HIS A 120 -0.58 5.64 -3.78
CA HIS A 120 -0.80 4.54 -2.83
C HIS A 120 0.48 3.73 -2.51
N GLY A 121 1.65 4.16 -3.00
CA GLY A 121 2.92 3.50 -2.71
C GLY A 121 3.09 2.11 -3.35
N VAL A 122 2.44 1.89 -4.49
CA VAL A 122 2.63 0.71 -5.34
C VAL A 122 3.68 1.04 -6.40
N ASP A 123 4.87 0.56 -6.19
CA ASP A 123 5.99 0.66 -7.13
C ASP A 123 6.41 -0.73 -7.64
N ALA A 124 7.38 -0.77 -8.53
CA ALA A 124 7.88 -2.03 -9.08
C ALA A 124 8.50 -2.94 -8.01
N ALA A 125 9.08 -2.37 -6.94
CA ALA A 125 9.63 -3.16 -5.84
C ALA A 125 8.54 -3.87 -5.05
N PHE A 126 7.45 -3.16 -4.72
CA PHE A 126 6.27 -3.76 -4.09
C PHE A 126 5.67 -4.88 -4.95
N VAL A 127 5.44 -4.61 -6.24
CA VAL A 127 4.88 -5.60 -7.17
C VAL A 127 5.79 -6.83 -7.29
N ARG A 128 7.10 -6.64 -7.39
CA ARG A 128 8.07 -7.74 -7.43
C ARG A 128 8.02 -8.57 -6.16
N GLY A 129 8.02 -7.91 -5.00
CA GLY A 129 7.91 -8.59 -3.72
C GLY A 129 6.61 -9.39 -3.56
N MET A 130 5.48 -8.86 -4.03
CA MET A 130 4.19 -9.58 -4.02
C MET A 130 4.22 -10.81 -4.93
N ARG A 131 4.84 -10.72 -6.10
CA ARG A 131 5.02 -11.86 -7.01
C ARG A 131 5.91 -12.95 -6.39
N GLU A 132 7.04 -12.55 -5.79
CA GLU A 132 7.93 -13.46 -5.05
C GLU A 132 7.20 -14.13 -3.87
N ALA A 133 6.27 -13.40 -3.24
CA ALA A 133 5.38 -13.93 -2.22
C ALA A 133 4.23 -14.82 -2.78
N GLY A 134 4.13 -14.99 -4.11
CA GLY A 134 3.20 -15.90 -4.77
C GLY A 134 1.92 -15.26 -5.30
N PHE A 135 1.81 -13.94 -5.30
CA PHE A 135 0.68 -13.22 -5.91
C PHE A 135 1.04 -12.83 -7.34
N ALA A 136 0.46 -13.50 -8.32
CA ALA A 136 0.72 -13.28 -9.75
C ALA A 136 -0.32 -12.40 -10.44
N ASP A 137 -1.12 -11.66 -9.68
CA ASP A 137 -2.13 -10.75 -10.25
C ASP A 137 -1.45 -9.62 -11.04
N ARG A 138 -2.09 -9.19 -12.13
CA ARG A 138 -1.60 -8.16 -13.06
C ARG A 138 -2.49 -6.92 -13.08
N SER A 139 -3.33 -6.75 -12.06
CA SER A 139 -4.15 -5.56 -11.86
C SER A 139 -3.47 -4.61 -10.88
N LEU A 140 -3.18 -3.39 -11.32
CA LEU A 140 -2.69 -2.34 -10.43
C LEU A 140 -3.72 -1.96 -9.37
N GLU A 141 -5.00 -2.02 -9.70
CA GLU A 141 -6.09 -1.79 -8.76
C GLU A 141 -6.03 -2.78 -7.58
N ARG A 142 -5.84 -4.07 -7.87
CA ARG A 142 -5.69 -5.11 -6.83
C ARG A 142 -4.41 -4.92 -6.01
N MET A 143 -3.31 -4.48 -6.63
CA MET A 143 -2.08 -4.15 -5.91
C MET A 143 -2.26 -2.94 -4.99
N ILE A 144 -3.01 -1.93 -5.43
CA ILE A 144 -3.38 -0.76 -4.62
C ILE A 144 -4.27 -1.19 -3.45
N GLU A 145 -5.26 -2.04 -3.67
CA GLU A 145 -6.13 -2.59 -2.63
C GLU A 145 -5.31 -3.30 -1.55
N LEU A 146 -4.43 -4.22 -1.94
CA LEU A 146 -3.53 -4.91 -1.02
C LEU A 146 -2.70 -3.91 -0.19
N ARG A 147 -2.12 -2.92 -0.85
CA ARG A 147 -1.29 -1.91 -0.20
C ARG A 147 -2.06 -1.07 0.80
N ASN A 148 -3.27 -0.63 0.44
CA ASN A 148 -4.15 0.19 1.29
C ASN A 148 -4.58 -0.55 2.57
N HIS A 149 -4.78 -1.85 2.47
CA HIS A 149 -5.10 -2.71 3.61
C HIS A 149 -3.86 -3.19 4.38
N GLY A 150 -2.67 -2.74 4.00
CA GLY A 150 -1.42 -3.11 4.69
C GLY A 150 -1.00 -4.56 4.46
N VAL A 151 -1.46 -5.19 3.38
CA VAL A 151 -0.94 -6.49 2.93
C VAL A 151 0.38 -6.23 2.20
N THR A 152 1.48 -6.62 2.81
CA THR A 152 2.83 -6.44 2.28
C THR A 152 3.45 -7.77 1.87
N PRO A 153 4.51 -7.75 1.03
CA PRO A 153 5.25 -8.98 0.72
C PRO A 153 5.76 -9.72 1.97
N GLU A 154 6.19 -8.96 2.98
CA GLU A 154 6.68 -9.50 4.26
C GLU A 154 5.56 -10.22 5.01
N TYR A 155 4.37 -9.60 5.11
CA TYR A 155 3.21 -10.21 5.75
C TYR A 155 2.86 -11.55 5.12
N ILE A 156 2.84 -11.63 3.78
CA ILE A 156 2.53 -12.87 3.08
C ILE A 156 3.63 -13.92 3.27
N ARG A 157 4.91 -13.52 3.20
CA ARG A 157 6.03 -14.45 3.44
C ARG A 157 5.97 -15.04 4.84
N SER A 158 5.72 -14.21 5.86
CA SER A 158 5.62 -14.67 7.25
C SER A 158 4.46 -15.65 7.44
N LEU A 159 3.29 -15.42 6.84
CA LEU A 159 2.18 -16.40 6.88
C LEU A 159 2.54 -17.71 6.15
N ARG A 160 3.26 -17.63 5.04
CA ARG A 160 3.71 -18.84 4.31
C ARG A 160 4.72 -19.66 5.11
N GLU A 161 5.63 -19.01 5.82
CA GLU A 161 6.57 -19.67 6.75
C GLU A 161 5.85 -20.40 7.88
N LEU A 162 4.68 -19.90 8.28
CA LEU A 162 3.78 -20.53 9.26
C LEU A 162 2.85 -21.62 8.65
N GLY A 163 3.03 -21.94 7.36
CA GLY A 163 2.31 -23.03 6.69
C GLY A 163 1.14 -22.59 5.79
N TYR A 164 0.82 -21.31 5.72
CA TYR A 164 -0.30 -20.80 4.90
C TYR A 164 0.14 -20.49 3.47
N THR A 165 0.39 -21.53 2.67
CA THR A 165 0.97 -21.41 1.32
C THR A 165 -0.05 -21.15 0.20
N GLY A 166 -1.34 -21.39 0.42
CA GLY A 166 -2.42 -21.29 -0.58
C GLY A 166 -3.21 -19.98 -0.51
N LEU A 167 -2.64 -18.91 0.03
CA LEU A 167 -3.34 -17.63 0.15
C LEU A 167 -3.58 -17.00 -1.23
N ASN A 168 -4.83 -16.63 -1.49
CA ASN A 168 -5.20 -15.71 -2.58
C ASN A 168 -5.36 -14.28 -2.03
N ILE A 169 -5.58 -13.33 -2.93
CA ILE A 169 -5.71 -11.90 -2.57
C ILE A 169 -6.84 -11.68 -1.57
N ASP A 170 -8.03 -12.25 -1.84
CA ASP A 170 -9.21 -12.03 -1.01
C ASP A 170 -9.02 -12.60 0.41
N THR A 171 -8.38 -13.77 0.51
CA THR A 171 -8.03 -14.37 1.80
C THR A 171 -6.99 -13.53 2.56
N ALA A 172 -5.98 -13.02 1.87
CA ALA A 172 -4.97 -12.17 2.49
C ALA A 172 -5.57 -10.85 3.00
N LEU A 173 -6.47 -10.25 2.22
CA LEU A 173 -7.24 -9.07 2.63
C LEU A 173 -8.13 -9.37 3.85
N ALA A 174 -8.87 -10.49 3.84
CA ALA A 174 -9.72 -10.88 4.96
C ALA A 174 -8.89 -11.04 6.25
N LEU A 175 -7.81 -11.81 6.21
CA LEU A 175 -6.92 -11.98 7.36
C LEU A 175 -6.41 -10.63 7.89
N ARG A 176 -5.94 -9.77 6.99
CA ARG A 176 -5.39 -8.47 7.38
C ARG A 176 -6.44 -7.53 7.94
N ASN A 177 -7.63 -7.47 7.33
CA ASN A 177 -8.74 -6.61 7.77
C ASN A 177 -9.28 -7.01 9.14
N HIS A 178 -9.28 -8.31 9.45
CA HIS A 178 -9.65 -8.82 10.76
C HIS A 178 -8.50 -8.79 11.77
N GLY A 179 -7.32 -8.27 11.38
CA GLY A 179 -6.17 -8.12 12.29
C GLY A 179 -5.47 -9.45 12.64
N VAL A 180 -5.58 -10.47 11.79
CA VAL A 180 -4.78 -11.69 11.94
C VAL A 180 -3.35 -11.39 11.52
N SER A 181 -2.45 -11.31 12.48
CA SER A 181 -1.01 -11.12 12.23
C SER A 181 -0.24 -12.45 12.27
N PRO A 182 0.96 -12.51 11.69
CA PRO A 182 1.82 -13.69 11.82
C PRO A 182 2.11 -14.06 13.28
N GLU A 183 2.25 -13.07 14.17
CA GLU A 183 2.49 -13.29 15.60
C GLU A 183 1.28 -13.94 16.28
N PHE A 184 0.05 -13.53 15.89
CA PHE A 184 -1.19 -14.14 16.36
C PHE A 184 -1.25 -15.61 15.96
N VAL A 185 -0.95 -15.94 14.71
CA VAL A 185 -0.91 -17.32 14.21
C VAL A 185 0.15 -18.13 14.96
N LYS A 186 1.36 -17.60 15.08
CA LYS A 186 2.47 -18.23 15.79
C LYS A 186 2.13 -18.51 17.26
N GLY A 187 1.49 -17.56 17.95
CA GLY A 187 1.05 -17.75 19.31
C GLY A 187 0.12 -18.94 19.49
N PHE A 188 -0.80 -19.19 18.57
CA PHE A 188 -1.64 -20.38 18.58
C PHE A 188 -0.85 -21.65 18.29
N GLN A 189 0.11 -21.62 17.37
CA GLN A 189 0.96 -22.78 17.06
C GLN A 189 1.80 -23.20 18.28
N GLU A 190 2.32 -22.25 19.06
CA GLU A 190 3.06 -22.50 20.30
C GLU A 190 2.19 -23.18 21.38
N HIS A 191 0.87 -23.02 21.27
CA HIS A 191 -0.10 -23.69 22.14
C HIS A 191 -0.75 -24.93 21.49
N GLY A 192 -0.14 -25.49 20.44
CA GLY A 192 -0.54 -26.77 19.85
C GLY A 192 -1.59 -26.69 18.75
N TYR A 193 -2.04 -25.48 18.36
CA TYR A 193 -2.96 -25.27 17.24
C TYR A 193 -2.18 -25.06 15.93
N THR A 194 -1.53 -26.10 15.45
CA THR A 194 -0.56 -26.03 14.33
C THR A 194 -1.21 -25.95 12.95
N THR A 195 -2.50 -26.28 12.82
CA THR A 195 -3.19 -26.44 11.52
C THR A 195 -4.56 -25.77 11.53
N LEU A 196 -4.64 -24.53 12.03
CA LEU A 196 -5.89 -23.76 11.98
C LEU A 196 -6.24 -23.40 10.54
N SER A 197 -7.51 -23.58 10.17
CA SER A 197 -8.02 -23.07 8.89
C SER A 197 -8.11 -21.54 8.90
N ILE A 198 -8.24 -20.93 7.72
CA ILE A 198 -8.47 -19.49 7.60
C ILE A 198 -9.71 -19.07 8.39
N ASP A 199 -10.82 -19.80 8.25
CA ASP A 199 -12.08 -19.51 8.95
C ASP A 199 -11.91 -19.60 10.46
N GLN A 200 -11.14 -20.57 10.95
CA GLN A 200 -10.82 -20.70 12.37
C GLN A 200 -9.97 -19.52 12.89
N LEU A 201 -8.97 -19.07 12.13
CA LEU A 201 -8.20 -17.88 12.49
C LEU A 201 -9.08 -16.63 12.57
N LEU A 202 -9.97 -16.46 11.59
CA LEU A 202 -10.93 -15.36 11.56
C LEU A 202 -11.92 -15.45 12.74
N ALA A 203 -12.43 -16.64 13.05
CA ALA A 203 -13.33 -16.85 14.18
C ALA A 203 -12.66 -16.50 15.51
N LEU A 204 -11.45 -17.02 15.76
CA LEU A 204 -10.68 -16.72 16.95
C LEU A 204 -10.47 -15.20 17.12
N ARG A 205 -10.06 -14.54 16.04
CA ARG A 205 -9.79 -13.11 16.06
C ARG A 205 -11.04 -12.27 16.26
N ASN A 206 -12.13 -12.60 15.56
CA ASN A 206 -13.41 -11.89 15.66
C ASN A 206 -14.05 -11.99 17.04
N HIS A 207 -13.87 -13.09 17.73
CA HIS A 207 -14.38 -13.32 19.07
C HIS A 207 -13.38 -12.92 20.18
N GLY A 208 -12.23 -12.34 19.81
CA GLY A 208 -11.23 -11.87 20.77
C GLY A 208 -10.58 -13.00 21.57
N VAL A 209 -10.45 -14.17 20.97
CA VAL A 209 -9.68 -15.29 21.53
C VAL A 209 -8.21 -15.06 21.21
N GLU A 210 -7.43 -14.70 22.21
CA GLU A 210 -5.99 -14.48 22.08
C GLU A 210 -5.21 -15.73 22.56
N PRO A 211 -3.95 -15.93 22.09
CA PRO A 211 -3.12 -17.08 22.53
C PRO A 211 -2.95 -17.15 24.04
N GLU A 212 -2.87 -16.01 24.74
CA GLU A 212 -2.75 -15.94 26.20
C GLU A 212 -3.98 -16.47 26.91
N PHE A 213 -5.16 -16.35 26.32
CA PHE A 213 -6.39 -16.94 26.85
C PHE A 213 -6.30 -18.47 26.83
N VAL A 214 -5.82 -19.05 25.74
CA VAL A 214 -5.56 -20.48 25.62
C VAL A 214 -4.57 -20.97 26.67
N GLN A 215 -3.45 -20.25 26.82
CA GLN A 215 -2.45 -20.55 27.84
C GLN A 215 -3.05 -20.51 29.25
N GLY A 216 -3.87 -19.50 29.53
CA GLY A 216 -4.55 -19.37 30.83
C GLY A 216 -5.50 -20.52 31.12
N LEU A 217 -6.28 -20.95 30.13
CA LEU A 217 -7.20 -22.12 30.26
C LEU A 217 -6.41 -23.43 30.46
N ARG A 218 -5.31 -23.63 29.73
CA ARG A 218 -4.43 -24.80 29.92
C ARG A 218 -3.86 -24.84 31.34
N SER A 219 -3.43 -23.69 31.86
CA SER A 219 -2.94 -23.58 33.24
C SER A 219 -4.04 -23.80 34.30
N ALA A 220 -5.30 -23.65 33.93
CA ALA A 220 -6.46 -23.98 34.75
C ALA A 220 -6.89 -25.45 34.61
N GLY A 221 -6.20 -26.25 33.79
CA GLY A 221 -6.47 -27.67 33.55
C GLY A 221 -7.32 -27.96 32.31
N TYR A 222 -7.72 -26.93 31.55
CA TYR A 222 -8.49 -27.06 30.33
C TYR A 222 -7.58 -27.05 29.10
N GLY A 223 -6.97 -28.19 28.80
CA GLY A 223 -6.15 -28.38 27.61
C GLY A 223 -6.93 -28.97 26.44
N ASN A 224 -6.37 -28.81 25.22
CA ASN A 224 -6.90 -29.44 23.99
C ASN A 224 -8.35 -29.04 23.62
N LEU A 225 -8.75 -27.81 23.92
CA LEU A 225 -10.04 -27.27 23.53
C LEU A 225 -10.10 -27.07 21.99
N SER A 226 -11.24 -27.34 21.41
CA SER A 226 -11.54 -26.99 20.01
C SER A 226 -11.66 -25.47 19.86
N VAL A 227 -11.57 -24.97 18.62
CA VAL A 227 -11.80 -23.55 18.32
C VAL A 227 -13.20 -23.11 18.75
N ASP A 228 -14.21 -23.98 18.52
CA ASP A 228 -15.60 -23.67 18.87
C ASP A 228 -15.80 -23.55 20.38
N GLU A 229 -15.15 -24.41 21.17
CA GLU A 229 -15.17 -24.32 22.63
C GLU A 229 -14.45 -23.05 23.12
N LEU A 230 -13.31 -22.69 22.54
CA LEU A 230 -12.60 -21.44 22.88
C LEU A 230 -13.47 -20.21 22.59
N VAL A 231 -14.11 -20.18 21.43
CA VAL A 231 -15.04 -19.11 21.02
C VAL A 231 -16.24 -19.06 21.95
N SER A 232 -16.83 -20.21 22.29
CA SER A 232 -17.95 -20.29 23.23
C SER A 232 -17.58 -19.74 24.60
N LEU A 233 -16.48 -20.22 25.18
CA LEU A 233 -16.00 -19.73 26.46
C LEU A 233 -15.81 -18.20 26.47
N ARG A 234 -15.24 -17.66 25.38
CA ARG A 234 -15.02 -16.23 25.25
C ARG A 234 -16.31 -15.45 25.14
N ASN A 235 -17.28 -15.94 24.35
CA ASN A 235 -18.59 -15.31 24.15
C ASN A 235 -19.42 -15.26 25.47
N TYR A 236 -19.30 -16.27 26.31
CA TYR A 236 -19.92 -16.29 27.64
C TYR A 236 -19.11 -15.57 28.71
N GLY A 237 -18.03 -14.88 28.33
CA GLY A 237 -17.20 -14.09 29.27
C GLY A 237 -16.48 -14.95 30.30
N ILE A 238 -16.21 -16.22 30.00
CA ILE A 238 -15.42 -17.09 30.88
C ILE A 238 -13.95 -16.70 30.73
N THR A 239 -13.34 -16.40 31.86
CA THR A 239 -11.91 -16.08 31.94
C THR A 239 -11.13 -17.29 32.45
N ALA A 240 -9.82 -17.31 32.19
CA ALA A 240 -8.95 -18.35 32.77
C ALA A 240 -9.01 -18.39 34.29
N ASP A 241 -9.19 -17.23 34.97
CA ASP A 241 -9.35 -17.17 36.41
C ASP A 241 -10.67 -17.75 36.89
N PHE A 242 -11.78 -17.51 36.18
CA PHE A 242 -13.06 -18.13 36.47
C PHE A 242 -12.96 -19.67 36.33
N ALA A 243 -12.41 -20.15 35.23
CA ALA A 243 -12.20 -21.58 35.00
C ALA A 243 -11.33 -22.22 36.09
N ARG A 244 -10.24 -21.53 36.52
CA ARG A 244 -9.35 -21.99 37.58
C ARG A 244 -10.06 -22.06 38.94
N LYS A 245 -10.89 -21.07 39.29
CA LYS A 245 -11.68 -21.08 40.52
C LYS A 245 -12.70 -22.22 40.52
N ALA A 246 -13.41 -22.38 39.40
CA ALA A 246 -14.40 -23.47 39.26
C ALA A 246 -13.75 -24.86 39.39
N ALA A 247 -12.59 -25.08 38.78
CA ALA A 247 -11.84 -26.33 38.88
C ALA A 247 -11.39 -26.65 40.33
N ARG A 248 -11.09 -25.63 41.15
CA ARG A 248 -10.70 -25.81 42.56
C ARG A 248 -11.87 -26.10 43.49
N SER A 249 -13.07 -25.67 43.15
CA SER A 249 -14.24 -25.68 44.05
C SER A 249 -15.06 -26.99 44.00
N GLY A 250 -14.97 -27.84 42.97
CA GLY A 250 -15.88 -28.96 42.85
C GLY A 250 -15.52 -30.02 41.85
N GLY A 251 -14.25 -30.15 41.46
CA GLY A 251 -13.82 -31.16 40.49
C GLY A 251 -14.11 -30.71 39.06
N HIS A 252 -13.18 -30.37 38.32
CA HIS A 252 -13.03 -30.04 36.89
C HIS A 252 -14.36 -30.02 36.08
N PRO A 253 -15.19 -28.92 36.17
CA PRO A 253 -16.43 -28.83 35.39
C PRO A 253 -16.16 -28.94 33.88
N SER A 254 -17.07 -29.53 33.13
CA SER A 254 -17.04 -29.50 31.67
C SER A 254 -17.23 -28.08 31.13
N ILE A 255 -17.00 -27.88 29.84
CA ILE A 255 -17.21 -26.58 29.18
C ILE A 255 -18.65 -26.09 29.35
N ASP A 256 -19.63 -27.01 29.15
CA ASP A 256 -21.04 -26.67 29.31
C ASP A 256 -21.38 -26.29 30.77
N GLU A 257 -20.86 -27.02 31.72
CA GLU A 257 -21.03 -26.70 33.17
C GLU A 257 -20.38 -25.37 33.53
N LEU A 258 -19.22 -25.02 32.97
CA LEU A 258 -18.63 -23.69 33.15
C LEU A 258 -19.53 -22.58 32.61
N ILE A 259 -20.15 -22.80 31.48
CA ILE A 259 -21.08 -21.85 30.85
C ILE A 259 -22.35 -21.73 31.72
N GLU A 260 -22.91 -22.83 32.20
CA GLU A 260 -24.07 -22.84 33.10
C GLU A 260 -23.78 -22.12 34.44
N LEU A 261 -22.62 -22.39 35.04
CA LEU A 261 -22.16 -21.71 36.25
C LEU A 261 -22.07 -20.20 36.05
N LYS A 262 -21.52 -19.76 34.94
CA LYS A 262 -21.40 -18.36 34.60
C LYS A 262 -22.76 -17.70 34.41
N ASN A 263 -23.66 -18.35 33.67
CA ASN A 263 -25.02 -17.84 33.39
C ASN A 263 -25.93 -17.80 34.64
N SER A 264 -25.73 -18.74 35.56
CA SER A 264 -26.51 -18.78 36.81
C SER A 264 -26.11 -17.71 37.83
N GLY A 265 -25.11 -16.89 37.55
CA GLY A 265 -24.58 -15.89 38.49
C GLY A 265 -23.99 -16.48 39.77
N ARG A 266 -23.85 -17.81 39.83
CA ARG A 266 -23.15 -18.47 40.94
C ARG A 266 -21.67 -18.16 40.79
N GLU A 267 -21.14 -17.28 41.63
CA GLU A 267 -19.68 -17.18 41.77
C GLU A 267 -19.13 -18.60 42.04
N ALA A 268 -18.01 -18.92 41.41
CA ALA A 268 -17.24 -20.13 41.71
C ALA A 268 -16.68 -20.02 43.15
N THR A 269 -17.57 -19.80 44.12
CA THR A 269 -17.22 -19.66 45.53
C THR A 269 -17.71 -20.87 46.32
N ARG A 270 -16.81 -21.72 46.60
CA ARG A 270 -16.52 -22.21 47.95
C ARG A 270 -15.11 -22.70 48.03
#